data_6b8b51b59c065f4ae019d6d8c7a96017
#
_entry.id   6b8b51b59c065f4ae019d6d8c7a96017
#
_cell.length_a   1.000
_cell.length_b   1.000
_cell.length_c   1.000
_cell.angle_alpha   90.00
_cell.angle_beta   90.00
_cell.angle_gamma   90.00
#
_symmetry.space_group_name_H-M   'P 1'
#
loop_
_entity.id
_entity.type
_entity.pdbx_description
1 polymer ?
#
loop_
_entity_poly.entity_id
_entity_poly.type
_entity_poly.pdbx_seq_one_letter_code
_entity_poly.pdbx_strand_id
1 'polypeptide(L)'
;MTRPRALVSASLILAAAFLGLNGGMAAQVQRQVRNIGFGDRPFRPVTDAMLEKPDPGDWINWRRTYDGTGYSPLTQIDRQNVSQLQLAWSWGMPAGQHQPTPLVHDGVMFLPTPGGGAQAVDATNGDFLWEFRPPAPKAGNGNVRNTPTRNIAIYGDKIYVTTGDARL
;
A
#
# COMPACT_ATOMS: atom_id res chain seq x y z
N MET A 1 61.54 22.45 41.39
CA MET A 1 61.38 23.05 40.01
C MET A 1 60.36 22.24 39.26
N THR A 2 59.09 22.59 39.38
CA THR A 2 58.02 21.96 38.63
C THR A 2 57.02 23.06 38.18
N ARG A 3 56.86 23.20 36.85
CA ARG A 3 55.99 24.18 36.24
C ARG A 3 54.53 23.72 36.31
N PRO A 4 53.53 24.57 36.57
CA PRO A 4 52.13 24.21 36.48
C PRO A 4 51.64 24.26 35.02
N ARG A 5 50.90 23.26 34.62
CA ARG A 5 50.16 23.20 33.34
C ARG A 5 48.88 24.04 33.46
N ALA A 6 48.71 24.93 32.49
CA ALA A 6 47.50 25.71 32.33
C ALA A 6 46.33 24.83 31.89
N LEU A 7 45.20 24.88 32.60
CA LEU A 7 43.89 24.40 32.20
C LEU A 7 43.28 25.45 31.25
N VAL A 8 43.16 25.10 29.98
CA VAL A 8 42.39 25.90 29.00
C VAL A 8 40.97 25.42 29.09
N SER A 9 40.08 26.29 29.51
CA SER A 9 38.63 26.10 29.55
C SER A 9 38.07 25.97 28.13
N ALA A 10 37.53 24.80 27.78
CA ALA A 10 36.70 24.60 26.61
C ALA A 10 35.23 24.88 26.95
N SER A 11 34.83 26.13 26.86
CA SER A 11 33.44 26.56 26.91
C SER A 11 33.17 27.40 25.69
N LEU A 12 32.65 26.74 24.64
CA LEU A 12 31.93 27.36 23.51
C LEU A 12 31.72 26.24 22.48
N ILE A 13 30.53 25.77 22.36
CA ILE A 13 29.81 25.27 21.16
C ILE A 13 28.61 24.49 21.71
N LEU A 14 27.56 25.20 22.05
CA LEU A 14 26.22 24.62 22.24
C LEU A 14 25.13 25.67 21.91
N ALA A 15 25.15 26.21 20.70
CA ALA A 15 24.12 27.15 20.26
C ALA A 15 23.81 27.11 18.76
N ALA A 16 24.12 26.03 18.05
CA ALA A 16 23.86 25.96 16.60
C ALA A 16 23.15 24.69 16.12
N ALA A 17 22.46 23.95 17.00
CA ALA A 17 21.83 22.68 16.64
C ALA A 17 20.29 22.70 16.66
N PHE A 18 19.62 23.84 16.85
CA PHE A 18 18.16 23.87 17.02
C PHE A 18 17.34 24.40 15.84
N LEU A 19 17.96 24.79 14.74
CA LEU A 19 17.24 25.33 13.56
C LEU A 19 17.19 24.38 12.35
N GLY A 20 17.74 23.17 12.46
CA GLY A 20 17.78 22.21 11.34
C GLY A 20 16.83 21.01 11.45
N LEU A 21 16.11 20.81 12.56
CA LEU A 21 15.39 19.57 12.81
C LEU A 21 13.94 19.50 12.30
N ASN A 22 13.33 20.62 11.96
CA ASN A 22 11.93 20.61 11.52
C ASN A 22 11.71 20.36 10.01
N GLY A 23 12.73 20.49 9.19
CA GLY A 23 12.64 20.20 7.74
C GLY A 23 12.91 18.74 7.39
N GLY A 24 13.65 18.03 8.24
CA GLY A 24 14.08 16.66 7.97
C GLY A 24 13.02 15.60 8.22
N MET A 25 12.16 15.80 9.22
CA MET A 25 11.13 14.79 9.59
C MET A 25 9.97 14.76 8.60
N ALA A 26 9.55 15.90 8.05
CA ALA A 26 8.50 15.94 7.04
C ALA A 26 8.96 15.28 5.72
N ALA A 27 10.22 15.45 5.34
CA ALA A 27 10.80 14.82 4.16
C ALA A 27 11.04 13.31 4.33
N GLN A 28 11.29 12.83 5.56
CA GLN A 28 11.45 11.41 5.84
C GLN A 28 10.10 10.67 5.88
N VAL A 29 9.05 11.30 6.38
CA VAL A 29 7.69 10.69 6.35
C VAL A 29 7.19 10.54 4.91
N GLN A 30 7.48 11.49 4.02
CA GLN A 30 7.16 11.34 2.59
C GLN A 30 8.06 10.35 1.84
N ARG A 31 9.28 10.07 2.32
CA ARG A 31 10.16 9.06 1.71
C ARG A 31 9.80 7.63 2.06
N GLN A 32 9.17 7.38 3.21
CA GLN A 32 8.73 6.02 3.59
C GLN A 32 7.56 5.51 2.76
N VAL A 33 6.80 6.38 2.11
CA VAL A 33 5.72 5.98 1.19
C VAL A 33 6.25 5.62 -0.21
N ARG A 34 7.52 5.89 -0.52
CA ARG A 34 8.03 5.83 -1.89
C ARG A 34 8.75 4.56 -2.32
N ASN A 35 9.12 3.65 -1.43
CA ASN A 35 9.96 2.53 -1.84
C ASN A 35 9.77 1.29 -0.96
N ILE A 36 8.55 0.82 -0.81
CA ILE A 36 8.38 -0.60 -0.58
C ILE A 36 8.03 -1.14 -1.98
N GLY A 37 9.06 -1.53 -2.70
CA GLY A 37 8.97 -1.89 -4.10
C GLY A 37 8.12 -3.15 -4.31
N PHE A 38 7.68 -3.35 -5.53
CA PHE A 38 7.14 -4.62 -6.02
C PHE A 38 8.21 -5.75 -6.04
N GLY A 39 9.20 -5.68 -5.11
CA GLY A 39 10.43 -6.47 -5.22
C GLY A 39 11.22 -6.09 -6.47
N ASP A 40 12.03 -6.98 -6.99
CA ASP A 40 12.78 -6.80 -8.25
C ASP A 40 11.87 -6.92 -9.51
N ARG A 41 10.55 -6.99 -9.34
CA ARG A 41 9.61 -7.09 -10.47
C ARG A 41 9.30 -5.71 -11.02
N PRO A 42 9.53 -5.48 -12.34
CA PRO A 42 9.08 -4.25 -12.97
C PRO A 42 7.54 -4.22 -12.95
N PHE A 43 6.96 -3.17 -12.41
CA PHE A 43 5.52 -2.94 -12.49
C PHE A 43 5.15 -2.50 -13.91
N ARG A 44 4.25 -3.20 -14.58
CA ARG A 44 3.68 -2.78 -15.87
C ARG A 44 2.57 -1.76 -15.62
N PRO A 45 2.68 -0.53 -16.15
CA PRO A 45 1.58 0.43 -16.06
C PRO A 45 0.31 -0.11 -16.73
N VAL A 46 -0.83 0.00 -16.04
CA VAL A 46 -2.13 -0.43 -16.58
C VAL A 46 -2.59 0.56 -17.64
N THR A 47 -2.96 0.06 -18.81
CA THR A 47 -3.41 0.84 -19.96
C THR A 47 -4.90 0.61 -20.25
N ASP A 48 -5.51 1.47 -21.10
CA ASP A 48 -6.88 1.31 -21.55
C ASP A 48 -7.11 -0.06 -22.20
N ALA A 49 -6.20 -0.50 -23.05
CA ALA A 49 -6.28 -1.81 -23.70
C ALA A 49 -6.28 -2.97 -22.69
N MET A 50 -5.53 -2.85 -21.60
CA MET A 50 -5.54 -3.85 -20.52
C MET A 50 -6.84 -3.82 -19.73
N LEU A 51 -7.45 -2.65 -19.53
CA LEU A 51 -8.76 -2.54 -18.86
C LEU A 51 -9.89 -3.11 -19.73
N GLU A 52 -9.82 -2.93 -21.05
CA GLU A 52 -10.78 -3.51 -22.00
C GLU A 52 -10.64 -5.03 -22.11
N LYS A 53 -9.40 -5.51 -22.15
CA LYS A 53 -9.10 -6.94 -22.30
C LYS A 53 -7.96 -7.34 -21.32
N PRO A 54 -8.29 -7.59 -20.05
CA PRO A 54 -7.29 -8.01 -19.07
C PRO A 54 -6.64 -9.35 -19.42
N ASP A 55 -5.35 -9.47 -19.11
CA ASP A 55 -4.65 -10.76 -19.18
C ASP A 55 -5.41 -11.80 -18.34
N PRO A 56 -5.40 -13.10 -18.70
CA PRO A 56 -6.15 -14.14 -17.98
C PRO A 56 -5.89 -14.18 -16.47
N GLY A 57 -4.67 -13.90 -16.03
CA GLY A 57 -4.27 -13.89 -14.63
C GLY A 57 -4.58 -12.59 -13.89
N ASP A 58 -4.97 -11.53 -14.62
CA ASP A 58 -5.23 -10.21 -14.05
C ASP A 58 -6.70 -10.00 -13.69
N TRP A 59 -6.93 -9.28 -12.61
CA TRP A 59 -8.25 -8.86 -12.13
C TRP A 59 -8.20 -7.37 -11.77
N ILE A 60 -8.15 -6.51 -12.81
CA ILE A 60 -7.88 -5.08 -12.69
C ILE A 60 -9.13 -4.19 -12.67
N ASN A 61 -10.30 -4.79 -12.75
CA ASN A 61 -11.59 -4.13 -12.56
C ASN A 61 -12.40 -4.85 -11.47
N TRP A 62 -13.40 -4.19 -10.89
CA TRP A 62 -14.26 -4.73 -9.84
C TRP A 62 -14.81 -6.13 -10.13
N ARG A 63 -15.21 -6.41 -11.36
CA ARG A 63 -15.67 -7.73 -11.81
C ARG A 63 -14.89 -8.21 -13.02
N ARG A 64 -13.59 -7.93 -13.04
CA ARG A 64 -12.59 -8.29 -14.02
C ARG A 64 -12.69 -7.51 -15.34
N THR A 65 -13.84 -7.49 -15.99
CA THR A 65 -14.09 -6.88 -17.30
C THR A 65 -15.19 -5.82 -17.20
N TYR A 66 -15.26 -4.92 -18.18
CA TYR A 66 -16.25 -3.83 -18.19
C TYR A 66 -17.70 -4.30 -18.29
N ASP A 67 -17.94 -5.48 -18.88
CA ASP A 67 -19.27 -6.12 -18.91
C ASP A 67 -19.69 -6.67 -17.53
N GLY A 68 -18.77 -6.68 -16.56
CA GLY A 68 -19.07 -7.03 -15.17
C GLY A 68 -19.50 -8.47 -14.94
N THR A 69 -19.11 -9.40 -15.82
CA THR A 69 -19.50 -10.83 -15.69
C THR A 69 -18.88 -11.50 -14.49
N GLY A 70 -17.73 -11.03 -13.99
CA GLY A 70 -17.03 -11.63 -12.84
C GLY A 70 -16.54 -13.05 -13.13
N TYR A 71 -16.25 -13.35 -14.38
CA TYR A 71 -15.80 -14.66 -14.82
C TYR A 71 -14.27 -14.71 -15.00
N SER A 72 -13.63 -15.76 -14.47
CA SER A 72 -12.21 -16.04 -14.69
C SER A 72 -12.06 -16.99 -15.90
N PRO A 73 -11.21 -16.65 -16.88
CA PRO A 73 -10.92 -17.55 -18.01
C PRO A 73 -9.87 -18.62 -17.64
N LEU A 74 -9.38 -18.64 -16.41
CA LEU A 74 -8.41 -19.63 -15.95
C LEU A 74 -9.06 -21.02 -15.86
N THR A 75 -8.32 -22.05 -16.26
CA THR A 75 -8.82 -23.43 -16.35
C THR A 75 -8.05 -24.41 -15.46
N GLN A 76 -7.15 -23.90 -14.58
CA GLN A 76 -6.34 -24.75 -13.71
C GLN A 76 -7.18 -25.45 -12.62
N ILE A 77 -8.34 -24.88 -12.27
CA ILE A 77 -9.27 -25.45 -11.30
C ILE A 77 -10.53 -25.89 -12.05
N ASP A 78 -10.89 -27.16 -11.94
CA ASP A 78 -12.02 -27.77 -12.58
C ASP A 78 -12.76 -28.73 -11.63
N ARG A 79 -13.79 -29.41 -12.15
CA ARG A 79 -14.60 -30.35 -11.35
C ARG A 79 -13.81 -31.58 -10.88
N GLN A 80 -12.73 -31.93 -11.55
CA GLN A 80 -11.90 -33.10 -11.24
C GLN A 80 -10.92 -32.81 -10.12
N ASN A 81 -10.45 -31.57 -9.98
CA ASN A 81 -9.40 -31.23 -9.04
C ASN A 81 -9.82 -30.25 -7.92
N VAL A 82 -11.02 -29.67 -7.99
CA VAL A 82 -11.50 -28.70 -6.98
C VAL A 82 -11.51 -29.28 -5.55
N SER A 83 -11.72 -30.57 -5.39
CA SER A 83 -11.68 -31.23 -4.08
C SER A 83 -10.26 -31.35 -3.48
N GLN A 84 -9.25 -31.11 -4.29
CA GLN A 84 -7.83 -31.17 -3.88
C GLN A 84 -7.26 -29.78 -3.53
N LEU A 85 -8.08 -28.73 -3.57
CA LEU A 85 -7.64 -27.38 -3.21
C LEU A 85 -7.15 -27.34 -1.76
N GLN A 86 -6.02 -26.67 -1.56
CA GLN A 86 -5.42 -26.44 -0.26
C GLN A 86 -5.18 -24.96 -0.04
N LEU A 87 -5.11 -24.53 1.21
CA LEU A 87 -4.75 -23.18 1.58
C LEU A 87 -3.28 -22.92 1.18
N ALA A 88 -3.04 -22.02 0.25
CA ALA A 88 -1.69 -21.63 -0.16
C ALA A 88 -1.05 -20.67 0.85
N TRP A 89 -1.79 -19.65 1.27
CA TRP A 89 -1.36 -18.67 2.26
C TRP A 89 -2.56 -17.95 2.87
N SER A 90 -2.34 -17.19 3.93
CA SER A 90 -3.34 -16.34 4.56
C SER A 90 -2.71 -14.98 4.94
N TRP A 91 -3.51 -13.91 4.90
CA TRP A 91 -3.08 -12.57 5.24
C TRP A 91 -3.97 -11.96 6.32
N GLY A 92 -3.35 -11.39 7.37
CA GLY A 92 -4.05 -10.68 8.44
C GLY A 92 -4.34 -9.23 8.04
N MET A 93 -5.61 -8.91 7.78
CA MET A 93 -6.03 -7.55 7.48
C MET A 93 -6.01 -6.66 8.74
N PRO A 94 -5.78 -5.32 8.61
CA PRO A 94 -5.90 -4.39 9.73
C PRO A 94 -7.27 -4.47 10.40
N ALA A 95 -7.35 -4.11 11.68
CA ALA A 95 -8.63 -4.09 12.40
C ALA A 95 -9.63 -3.09 11.75
N GLY A 96 -10.90 -3.48 11.68
CA GLY A 96 -11.97 -2.64 11.13
C GLY A 96 -13.03 -3.44 10.38
N GLN A 97 -13.94 -2.72 9.72
CA GLN A 97 -14.97 -3.35 8.86
C GLN A 97 -14.38 -3.60 7.47
N HIS A 98 -14.41 -4.85 7.05
CA HIS A 98 -13.86 -5.29 5.78
C HIS A 98 -14.95 -5.73 4.82
N GLN A 99 -14.98 -5.13 3.63
CA GLN A 99 -15.81 -5.54 2.49
C GLN A 99 -15.00 -5.39 1.19
N PRO A 100 -13.73 -5.85 1.16
CA PRO A 100 -12.84 -5.53 0.06
C PRO A 100 -13.16 -6.34 -1.19
N THR A 101 -13.03 -5.69 -2.35
CA THR A 101 -12.84 -6.37 -3.64
C THR A 101 -11.38 -6.18 -4.02
N PRO A 102 -10.55 -7.23 -3.94
CA PRO A 102 -9.15 -7.16 -4.34
C PRO A 102 -9.01 -6.90 -5.85
N LEU A 103 -7.95 -6.18 -6.23
CA LEU A 103 -7.47 -6.17 -7.61
C LEU A 103 -6.18 -6.99 -7.68
N VAL A 104 -5.96 -7.63 -8.82
CA VAL A 104 -4.72 -8.39 -9.10
C VAL A 104 -4.14 -7.95 -10.41
N HIS A 105 -2.85 -7.61 -10.40
CA HIS A 105 -2.09 -7.24 -11.59
C HIS A 105 -0.62 -7.66 -11.44
N ASP A 106 -0.08 -8.32 -12.47
CA ASP A 106 1.30 -8.82 -12.51
C ASP A 106 1.69 -9.64 -11.26
N GLY A 107 0.76 -10.45 -10.73
CA GLY A 107 1.02 -11.26 -9.54
C GLY A 107 1.02 -10.49 -8.22
N VAL A 108 0.63 -9.22 -8.22
CA VAL A 108 0.42 -8.41 -7.02
C VAL A 108 -1.07 -8.28 -6.74
N MET A 109 -1.47 -8.57 -5.50
CA MET A 109 -2.83 -8.38 -5.02
C MET A 109 -2.92 -7.08 -4.21
N PHE A 110 -3.80 -6.19 -4.64
CA PHE A 110 -4.09 -4.92 -3.98
C PHE A 110 -5.38 -5.05 -3.18
N LEU A 111 -5.29 -4.76 -1.90
CA LEU A 111 -6.36 -4.96 -0.91
C LEU A 111 -6.79 -3.61 -0.35
N PRO A 112 -8.04 -3.15 -0.60
CA PRO A 112 -8.56 -1.98 0.11
C PRO A 112 -8.66 -2.28 1.61
N THR A 113 -8.26 -1.31 2.43
CA THR A 113 -8.33 -1.43 3.89
C THR A 113 -9.27 -0.38 4.49
N PRO A 114 -9.82 -0.60 5.69
CA PRO A 114 -10.73 0.34 6.33
C PRO A 114 -10.17 1.76 6.41
N GLY A 115 -11.02 2.76 6.22
CA GLY A 115 -10.65 4.16 6.32
C GLY A 115 -9.98 4.73 5.07
N GLY A 116 -10.05 4.06 3.92
CA GLY A 116 -9.49 4.55 2.66
C GLY A 116 -8.01 4.21 2.49
N GLY A 117 -7.53 3.17 3.16
CA GLY A 117 -6.18 2.65 2.95
C GLY A 117 -6.11 1.56 1.88
N ALA A 118 -4.91 1.13 1.56
CA ALA A 118 -4.64 0.00 0.69
C ALA A 118 -3.38 -0.75 1.12
N GLN A 119 -3.36 -2.05 0.93
CA GLN A 119 -2.19 -2.91 1.08
C GLN A 119 -1.91 -3.62 -0.24
N ALA A 120 -0.64 -3.95 -0.48
CA ALA A 120 -0.25 -4.84 -1.56
C ALA A 120 0.51 -6.05 -0.98
N VAL A 121 0.19 -7.22 -1.51
CA VAL A 121 0.84 -8.49 -1.18
C VAL A 121 1.19 -9.24 -2.47
N ASP A 122 2.23 -10.04 -2.43
CA ASP A 122 2.50 -11.00 -3.51
C ASP A 122 1.38 -12.03 -3.56
N ALA A 123 0.67 -12.10 -4.66
CA ALA A 123 -0.49 -12.98 -4.81
C ALA A 123 -0.10 -14.47 -4.81
N THR A 124 1.18 -14.81 -5.00
CA THR A 124 1.64 -16.20 -5.07
C THR A 124 1.95 -16.81 -3.71
N ASN A 125 2.39 -16.00 -2.74
CA ASN A 125 2.87 -16.49 -1.44
C ASN A 125 2.36 -15.68 -0.24
N GLY A 126 1.67 -14.53 -0.48
CA GLY A 126 1.15 -13.66 0.57
C GLY A 126 2.19 -12.73 1.20
N ASP A 127 3.40 -12.63 0.65
CA ASP A 127 4.41 -11.71 1.18
C ASP A 127 3.93 -10.26 1.11
N PHE A 128 4.12 -9.53 2.22
CA PHE A 128 3.78 -8.12 2.30
C PHE A 128 4.72 -7.29 1.43
N LEU A 129 4.14 -6.45 0.57
CA LEU A 129 4.90 -5.57 -0.30
C LEU A 129 4.90 -4.13 0.21
N TRP A 130 3.71 -3.55 0.42
CA TRP A 130 3.56 -2.19 0.93
C TRP A 130 2.16 -1.92 1.49
N GLU A 131 2.05 -0.81 2.22
CA GLU A 131 0.80 -0.28 2.73
C GLU A 131 0.72 1.23 2.51
N PHE A 132 -0.44 1.70 2.10
CA PHE A 132 -0.84 3.10 2.15
C PHE A 132 -1.88 3.29 3.25
N ARG A 133 -1.61 4.22 4.16
CA ARG A 133 -2.57 4.70 5.16
C ARG A 133 -2.82 6.18 4.93
N PRO A 134 -4.07 6.60 4.69
CA PRO A 134 -4.36 8.02 4.53
C PRO A 134 -4.02 8.77 5.82
N PRO A 135 -3.63 10.06 5.71
CA PRO A 135 -3.47 10.91 6.87
C PRO A 135 -4.75 10.93 7.72
N ALA A 136 -4.60 11.14 9.03
CA ALA A 136 -5.76 11.25 9.91
C ALA A 136 -6.76 12.30 9.38
N PRO A 137 -8.07 12.01 9.39
CA PRO A 137 -9.07 13.01 9.05
C PRO A 137 -8.96 14.21 10.00
N LYS A 138 -9.31 15.40 9.51
CA LYS A 138 -9.38 16.60 10.36
C LYS A 138 -10.37 16.38 11.50
N ALA A 139 -10.09 16.95 12.65
CA ALA A 139 -10.97 16.87 13.82
C ALA A 139 -12.41 17.28 13.45
N GLY A 140 -13.39 16.48 13.85
CA GLY A 140 -14.80 16.71 13.57
C GLY A 140 -15.45 15.82 12.50
N ASN A 141 -14.65 15.08 11.69
CA ASN A 141 -15.17 14.25 10.61
C ASN A 141 -15.57 12.81 11.03
N GLY A 142 -15.98 12.60 12.26
CA GLY A 142 -16.55 11.33 12.70
C GLY A 142 -15.59 10.12 12.65
N ASN A 143 -16.15 8.91 12.62
CA ASN A 143 -15.37 7.66 12.66
C ASN A 143 -14.93 7.19 11.25
N VAL A 144 -14.35 8.10 10.45
CA VAL A 144 -13.93 7.84 9.07
C VAL A 144 -12.89 6.70 8.99
N ARG A 145 -12.10 6.50 10.04
CA ARG A 145 -11.05 5.47 10.07
C ARG A 145 -11.59 4.04 10.04
N ASN A 146 -12.82 3.83 10.44
CA ASN A 146 -13.44 2.50 10.49
C ASN A 146 -14.46 2.28 9.36
N THR A 147 -14.57 3.23 8.42
CA THR A 147 -15.46 3.11 7.28
C THR A 147 -14.94 2.02 6.34
N PRO A 148 -15.77 1.06 5.91
CA PRO A 148 -15.34 0.04 4.97
C PRO A 148 -14.99 0.65 3.61
N THR A 149 -13.79 0.36 3.12
CA THR A 149 -13.39 0.66 1.74
C THR A 149 -13.66 -0.59 0.91
N ARG A 150 -14.57 -0.49 -0.06
CA ARG A 150 -15.01 -1.64 -0.84
C ARG A 150 -14.15 -1.86 -2.07
N ASN A 151 -13.91 -0.77 -2.80
CA ASN A 151 -13.25 -0.81 -4.09
C ASN A 151 -12.08 0.17 -4.14
N ILE A 152 -11.11 -0.18 -4.94
CA ILE A 152 -10.02 0.67 -5.40
C ILE A 152 -9.98 0.60 -6.92
N ALA A 153 -9.29 1.52 -7.56
CA ALA A 153 -9.05 1.47 -9.00
C ALA A 153 -7.54 1.48 -9.28
N ILE A 154 -7.17 0.95 -10.43
CA ILE A 154 -5.78 0.90 -10.90
C ILE A 154 -5.73 1.49 -12.31
N TYR A 155 -4.78 2.39 -12.56
CA TYR A 155 -4.49 2.93 -13.88
C TYR A 155 -3.09 3.52 -13.95
N GLY A 156 -2.39 3.34 -15.04
CA GLY A 156 -0.99 3.69 -15.15
C GLY A 156 -0.18 2.97 -14.07
N ASP A 157 0.61 3.72 -13.35
CA ASP A 157 1.43 3.27 -12.22
C ASP A 157 0.80 3.57 -10.84
N LYS A 158 -0.53 3.77 -10.78
CA LYS A 158 -1.21 4.28 -9.60
C LYS A 158 -2.39 3.43 -9.16
N ILE A 159 -2.56 3.33 -7.85
CA ILE A 159 -3.77 2.85 -7.20
C ILE A 159 -4.55 4.07 -6.69
N TYR A 160 -5.82 4.13 -7.03
CA TYR A 160 -6.75 5.19 -6.61
C TYR A 160 -7.62 4.68 -5.49
N VAL A 161 -7.59 5.39 -4.37
CA VAL A 161 -8.33 5.04 -3.16
C VAL A 161 -9.12 6.24 -2.68
N THR A 162 -10.41 6.07 -2.46
CA THR A 162 -11.27 7.13 -1.90
C THR A 162 -11.33 7.03 -0.38
N THR A 163 -11.27 8.15 0.30
CA THR A 163 -11.42 8.23 1.75
C THR A 163 -12.81 8.71 2.15
N GLY A 164 -13.26 8.39 3.37
CA GLY A 164 -14.58 8.79 3.88
C GLY A 164 -14.73 10.30 4.08
N ASP A 165 -13.67 11.09 4.02
CA ASP A 165 -13.65 12.56 4.06
C ASP A 165 -13.47 13.17 2.65
N ALA A 166 -13.86 12.43 1.61
CA ALA A 166 -13.93 12.86 0.21
C ALA A 166 -12.57 13.27 -0.40
N ARG A 167 -11.50 12.59 -0.05
CA ARG A 167 -10.20 12.70 -0.73
C ARG A 167 -10.00 11.50 -1.67
N LEU A 168 -9.22 11.72 -2.72
CA LEU A 168 -8.74 10.72 -3.66
C LEU A 168 -7.22 10.71 -3.67
#